data_227682f3747080d77cc39db171c325de
#
_entry.id   227682f3747080d77cc39db171c325de
#
_cell.length_a   1.000
_cell.length_b   1.000
_cell.length_c   1.000
_cell.angle_alpha   90.00
_cell.angle_beta   90.00
_cell.angle_gamma   90.00
#
_symmetry.space_group_name_H-M   'P 1'
#
loop_
_entity.id
_entity.type
_entity.pdbx_description
1 polymer ?
#
loop_
_entity_poly.entity_id
_entity_poly.type
_entity_poly.pdbx_seq_one_letter_code
_entity_poly.pdbx_strand_id
1 'polypeptide(L)'
;MNHNIHLRRLLLSSVAICCLSSCSEAPSSDAPNSVVPVKSADEFIASANKTYLDNYYEYNAAQWVYVTYLNDDTAMLATKANEKWMAMEKELLSEARHYKDAPMSAETNKAYINMTQGKTLLPPDTPEARAELARIGTHMEGVYGAGKYCKPENGTENCRDLNQLSDVLAKSRDYNELVDAWTGWHSIARAYRSDYQRYVEIANSGARAYGFSDLGASWKSGYDMPAQEFEADVERLWQQVEPLYKALHCKVRSDLAKQYGADKVPLDKPIPAHLLGNMWSQQWDSIYDLVEPYPGVGDLDITAALVKQNKDAIAITKIAENFFTSLGLRALPESFWKNSMLTKPRDREVVCHASAWTMDAKEDVRIKQCVEPTGEEFETIHHELGHIYYDLAYNDKPMLFQNGANDGFHEAIGDTIVLSITPGYLNAIGLIESTESSEQTVINQQMKLALGKIAFLPIGKLIDQWRWKVFSGEIKPEDYNKAWWELRTKYQGISAPVERTERDFDAGAKYHIAANVPYTRYFIAHILQFQFHKALCDAAGFKGPLHECSIYNSKEAGAKLQTMLAAGASKPWQDVLEEAIGTRQMDGSAIIDYFAPLMQWLEKENQGQACGW
;
A
#
# COMPACT_ATOMS: atom_id res chain seq x y z
N MET A 1 -3.37 26.11 -54.24
CA MET A 1 -3.96 25.45 -55.45
C MET A 1 -5.24 24.77 -55.01
N ASN A 2 -6.34 25.32 -55.55
CA ASN A 2 -7.71 24.85 -55.38
C ASN A 2 -7.93 23.44 -55.92
N HIS A 3 -8.86 22.68 -55.31
CA HIS A 3 -9.99 22.11 -56.06
C HIS A 3 -11.07 21.58 -55.12
N ASN A 4 -12.22 22.24 -55.20
CA ASN A 4 -13.57 21.81 -54.78
C ASN A 4 -14.11 20.68 -55.67
N ILE A 5 -15.25 20.13 -55.25
CA ILE A 5 -16.39 19.53 -56.04
C ILE A 5 -16.84 18.25 -55.32
N HIS A 6 -18.09 17.92 -55.02
CA HIS A 6 -19.44 18.46 -55.20
C HIS A 6 -20.41 17.73 -54.24
N LEU A 7 -21.39 18.46 -53.77
CA LEU A 7 -22.68 17.98 -53.23
C LEU A 7 -23.48 17.19 -54.27
N ARG A 8 -24.18 16.15 -53.88
CA ARG A 8 -25.51 15.82 -54.48
C ARG A 8 -26.54 15.43 -53.43
N ARG A 9 -27.58 16.27 -53.35
CA ARG A 9 -28.91 15.98 -52.77
C ARG A 9 -29.76 15.26 -53.79
N LEU A 10 -30.70 14.39 -53.33
CA LEU A 10 -32.01 14.10 -53.96
C LEU A 10 -32.83 13.39 -52.85
N LEU A 11 -33.79 14.00 -52.25
CA LEU A 11 -35.23 14.27 -52.57
C LEU A 11 -36.13 13.03 -52.37
N LEU A 12 -36.89 13.09 -51.30
CA LEU A 12 -38.32 12.91 -51.03
C LEU A 12 -39.16 12.09 -52.03
N SER A 13 -39.93 11.13 -51.49
CA SER A 13 -41.32 10.92 -51.92
C SER A 13 -42.14 10.36 -50.76
N SER A 14 -43.16 11.14 -50.36
CA SER A 14 -44.25 10.80 -49.47
C SER A 14 -45.33 10.06 -50.25
N VAL A 15 -45.92 9.02 -49.66
CA VAL A 15 -47.29 8.58 -50.04
C VAL A 15 -48.06 8.26 -48.76
N ALA A 16 -49.12 8.97 -48.55
CA ALA A 16 -50.17 8.75 -47.55
C ALA A 16 -51.36 7.98 -48.15
N ILE A 17 -52.28 7.57 -47.27
CA ILE A 17 -53.69 7.09 -47.51
C ILE A 17 -53.80 5.58 -47.24
N CYS A 18 -54.72 5.07 -46.46
CA CYS A 18 -56.03 5.39 -45.93
C CYS A 18 -56.41 4.52 -44.75
N CYS A 19 -57.22 5.03 -43.86
CA CYS A 19 -57.94 4.32 -42.80
C CYS A 19 -59.00 3.36 -43.40
N LEU A 20 -59.13 2.19 -42.78
CA LEU A 20 -60.42 1.47 -42.68
C LEU A 20 -60.47 0.76 -41.33
N SER A 21 -61.46 1.13 -40.55
CA SER A 21 -61.87 0.56 -39.29
C SER A 21 -62.48 -0.85 -39.47
N SER A 22 -62.06 -1.82 -38.74
CA SER A 22 -62.90 -2.99 -38.40
C SER A 22 -62.55 -3.47 -37.01
N CYS A 23 -63.52 -3.44 -36.11
CA CYS A 23 -63.49 -4.10 -34.82
C CYS A 23 -63.47 -5.59 -35.04
N SER A 24 -62.55 -6.28 -34.38
CA SER A 24 -62.71 -7.71 -34.05
C SER A 24 -61.92 -8.01 -32.79
N GLU A 25 -62.55 -8.74 -31.95
CA GLU A 25 -62.20 -9.34 -30.66
C GLU A 25 -60.71 -9.61 -30.41
N ALA A 26 -60.30 -9.25 -29.20
CA ALA A 26 -59.00 -9.59 -28.67
C ALA A 26 -58.88 -11.09 -28.40
N PRO A 27 -57.86 -11.77 -28.91
CA PRO A 27 -57.45 -13.05 -28.34
C PRO A 27 -56.63 -12.79 -27.10
N SER A 28 -56.99 -13.45 -26.01
CA SER A 28 -56.14 -13.61 -24.80
C SER A 28 -54.80 -14.19 -25.22
N SER A 29 -53.76 -13.38 -25.20
CA SER A 29 -52.39 -13.84 -25.33
C SER A 29 -51.84 -14.17 -23.93
N ASP A 30 -52.05 -15.39 -23.50
CA ASP A 30 -51.11 -16.05 -22.61
C ASP A 30 -49.81 -16.27 -23.41
N ALA A 31 -48.99 -15.24 -23.53
CA ALA A 31 -47.61 -15.43 -23.87
C ALA A 31 -46.95 -16.00 -22.62
N PRO A 32 -46.25 -17.12 -22.66
CA PRO A 32 -45.48 -17.58 -21.53
C PRO A 32 -44.43 -16.51 -21.23
N ASN A 33 -44.53 -15.91 -20.06
CA ASN A 33 -43.41 -15.18 -19.49
C ASN A 33 -42.19 -16.13 -19.58
N SER A 34 -41.31 -15.88 -20.52
CA SER A 34 -40.00 -16.50 -20.52
C SER A 34 -39.32 -15.98 -19.29
N VAL A 35 -39.50 -16.70 -18.17
CA VAL A 35 -38.67 -16.52 -16.99
C VAL A 35 -37.27 -16.86 -17.48
N VAL A 36 -36.46 -15.81 -17.73
CA VAL A 36 -35.02 -15.98 -17.86
C VAL A 36 -34.61 -16.72 -16.59
N PRO A 37 -34.03 -17.92 -16.68
CA PRO A 37 -33.65 -18.65 -15.49
C PRO A 37 -32.71 -17.72 -14.71
N VAL A 38 -33.12 -17.29 -13.53
CA VAL A 38 -32.26 -16.53 -12.61
C VAL A 38 -31.15 -17.51 -12.22
N LYS A 39 -29.90 -17.21 -12.61
CA LYS A 39 -28.72 -17.99 -12.18
C LYS A 39 -28.76 -18.10 -10.67
N SER A 40 -28.37 -19.23 -10.13
CA SER A 40 -28.07 -19.36 -8.70
C SER A 40 -26.87 -18.47 -8.32
N ALA A 41 -26.70 -18.15 -7.05
CA ALA A 41 -25.53 -17.43 -6.58
C ALA A 41 -24.21 -18.17 -6.90
N ASP A 42 -24.22 -19.51 -6.80
CA ASP A 42 -23.06 -20.34 -7.15
C ASP A 42 -22.72 -20.24 -8.64
N GLU A 43 -23.72 -20.28 -9.53
CA GLU A 43 -23.53 -20.07 -10.98
C GLU A 43 -23.06 -18.64 -11.32
N PHE A 44 -23.57 -17.65 -10.60
CA PHE A 44 -23.13 -16.27 -10.76
C PHE A 44 -21.65 -16.11 -10.38
N ILE A 45 -21.23 -16.59 -9.21
CA ILE A 45 -19.83 -16.51 -8.74
C ILE A 45 -18.89 -17.30 -9.65
N ALA A 46 -19.29 -18.48 -10.13
CA ALA A 46 -18.51 -19.22 -11.12
C ALA A 46 -18.33 -18.44 -12.42
N SER A 47 -19.40 -17.77 -12.90
CA SER A 47 -19.35 -16.89 -14.07
C SER A 47 -18.46 -15.67 -13.83
N ALA A 48 -18.53 -15.05 -12.66
CA ALA A 48 -17.70 -13.91 -12.28
C ALA A 48 -16.20 -14.28 -12.25
N ASN A 49 -15.83 -15.39 -11.61
CA ASN A 49 -14.45 -15.90 -11.62
C ASN A 49 -13.93 -16.08 -13.06
N LYS A 50 -14.75 -16.66 -13.94
CA LYS A 50 -14.39 -16.83 -15.35
C LYS A 50 -14.21 -15.48 -16.05
N THR A 51 -15.10 -14.53 -15.82
CA THR A 51 -15.04 -13.19 -16.44
C THR A 51 -13.77 -12.45 -16.01
N TYR A 52 -13.40 -12.50 -14.73
CA TYR A 52 -12.14 -11.95 -14.25
C TYR A 52 -10.94 -12.61 -14.94
N LEU A 53 -10.89 -13.93 -14.96
CA LEU A 53 -9.78 -14.69 -15.57
C LEU A 53 -9.64 -14.41 -17.07
N ASP A 54 -10.75 -14.37 -17.83
CA ASP A 54 -10.75 -14.13 -19.27
C ASP A 54 -10.21 -12.74 -19.65
N ASN A 55 -10.30 -11.75 -18.76
CA ASN A 55 -9.84 -10.38 -19.00
C ASN A 55 -8.51 -10.05 -18.29
N TYR A 56 -8.03 -10.92 -17.41
CA TYR A 56 -6.90 -10.66 -16.53
C TYR A 56 -5.59 -10.43 -17.28
N TYR A 57 -5.27 -11.32 -18.24
CA TYR A 57 -4.03 -11.24 -18.99
C TYR A 57 -3.95 -9.98 -19.86
N GLU A 58 -5.02 -9.63 -20.56
CA GLU A 58 -5.08 -8.42 -21.40
C GLU A 58 -4.83 -7.17 -20.57
N TYR A 59 -5.49 -7.08 -19.41
CA TYR A 59 -5.32 -5.97 -18.49
C TYR A 59 -3.87 -5.84 -18.00
N ASN A 60 -3.32 -6.94 -17.44
CA ASN A 60 -1.95 -6.92 -16.91
C ASN A 60 -0.89 -6.70 -18.01
N ALA A 61 -1.09 -7.25 -19.22
CA ALA A 61 -0.17 -7.05 -20.32
C ALA A 61 -0.09 -5.58 -20.74
N ALA A 62 -1.23 -4.88 -20.81
CA ALA A 62 -1.26 -3.45 -21.11
C ALA A 62 -0.55 -2.61 -20.04
N GLN A 63 -0.78 -2.92 -18.75
CA GLN A 63 -0.10 -2.24 -17.65
C GLN A 63 1.41 -2.55 -17.64
N TRP A 64 1.80 -3.81 -17.86
CA TRP A 64 3.20 -4.23 -17.94
C TRP A 64 3.96 -3.50 -19.05
N VAL A 65 3.38 -3.45 -20.24
CA VAL A 65 4.00 -2.74 -21.38
C VAL A 65 4.17 -1.27 -21.06
N TYR A 66 3.18 -0.62 -20.45
CA TYR A 66 3.29 0.77 -20.06
C TYR A 66 4.44 1.02 -19.08
N VAL A 67 4.52 0.28 -17.97
CA VAL A 67 5.56 0.52 -16.95
C VAL A 67 6.97 0.11 -17.39
N THR A 68 7.08 -0.76 -18.39
CA THR A 68 8.37 -1.21 -18.95
C THR A 68 8.76 -0.53 -20.27
N TYR A 69 7.91 0.33 -20.80
CA TYR A 69 8.17 1.14 -22.00
C TYR A 69 7.28 2.39 -22.00
N LEU A 70 7.72 3.43 -21.32
CA LEU A 70 6.95 4.67 -21.15
C LEU A 70 6.92 5.49 -22.45
N ASN A 71 5.74 5.64 -23.02
CA ASN A 71 5.42 6.57 -24.10
C ASN A 71 3.91 6.79 -24.21
N ASP A 72 3.48 7.71 -25.07
CA ASP A 72 2.07 8.08 -25.23
C ASP A 72 1.20 6.91 -25.73
N ASP A 73 1.72 6.04 -26.60
CA ASP A 73 0.99 4.89 -27.12
C ASP A 73 0.73 3.85 -26.05
N THR A 74 1.75 3.52 -25.25
CA THR A 74 1.62 2.54 -24.16
C THR A 74 0.76 3.09 -23.02
N ALA A 75 0.82 4.38 -22.73
CA ALA A 75 -0.08 5.06 -21.79
C ALA A 75 -1.54 4.97 -22.25
N MET A 76 -1.81 5.19 -23.56
CA MET A 76 -3.14 5.06 -24.14
C MET A 76 -3.66 3.63 -24.07
N LEU A 77 -2.81 2.61 -24.35
CA LEU A 77 -3.19 1.20 -24.23
C LEU A 77 -3.55 0.82 -22.79
N ALA A 78 -2.72 1.21 -21.82
CA ALA A 78 -2.97 0.97 -20.40
C ALA A 78 -4.27 1.65 -19.92
N THR A 79 -4.53 2.88 -20.36
CA THR A 79 -5.76 3.61 -20.07
C THR A 79 -6.99 2.87 -20.60
N LYS A 80 -6.94 2.39 -21.85
CA LYS A 80 -8.07 1.64 -22.45
C LYS A 80 -8.33 0.31 -21.75
N ALA A 81 -7.27 -0.41 -21.37
CA ALA A 81 -7.40 -1.65 -20.61
C ALA A 81 -8.03 -1.41 -19.22
N ASN A 82 -7.63 -0.32 -18.57
CA ASN A 82 -8.19 0.10 -17.29
C ASN A 82 -9.68 0.49 -17.40
N GLU A 83 -10.05 1.27 -18.43
CA GLU A 83 -11.46 1.62 -18.70
C GLU A 83 -12.32 0.35 -18.89
N LYS A 84 -11.82 -0.63 -19.67
CA LYS A 84 -12.49 -1.93 -19.91
C LYS A 84 -12.65 -2.72 -18.61
N TRP A 85 -11.59 -2.80 -17.80
CA TRP A 85 -11.61 -3.50 -16.52
C TRP A 85 -12.63 -2.89 -15.56
N MET A 86 -12.60 -1.57 -15.37
CA MET A 86 -13.56 -0.87 -14.52
C MET A 86 -15.01 -1.03 -14.97
N ALA A 87 -15.27 -1.04 -16.29
CA ALA A 87 -16.61 -1.26 -16.82
C ALA A 87 -17.11 -2.67 -16.50
N MET A 88 -16.27 -3.69 -16.71
CA MET A 88 -16.55 -5.08 -16.37
C MET A 88 -16.83 -5.24 -14.86
N GLU A 89 -15.96 -4.71 -14.00
CA GLU A 89 -16.13 -4.79 -12.55
C GLU A 89 -17.44 -4.15 -12.08
N LYS A 90 -17.79 -3.00 -12.65
CA LYS A 90 -19.07 -2.34 -12.38
C LYS A 90 -20.28 -3.21 -12.74
N GLU A 91 -20.25 -3.89 -13.89
CA GLU A 91 -21.33 -4.79 -14.30
C GLU A 91 -21.47 -5.95 -13.32
N LEU A 92 -20.36 -6.61 -12.97
CA LEU A 92 -20.33 -7.70 -12.00
C LEU A 92 -20.84 -7.26 -10.62
N LEU A 93 -20.39 -6.10 -10.11
CA LEU A 93 -20.84 -5.56 -8.83
C LEU A 93 -22.33 -5.20 -8.85
N SER A 94 -22.85 -4.71 -9.99
CA SER A 94 -24.27 -4.38 -10.14
C SER A 94 -25.14 -5.64 -10.13
N GLU A 95 -24.70 -6.72 -10.81
CA GLU A 95 -25.37 -8.02 -10.79
C GLU A 95 -25.31 -8.67 -9.40
N ALA A 96 -24.19 -8.57 -8.71
CA ALA A 96 -23.97 -9.11 -7.37
C ALA A 96 -25.01 -8.65 -6.34
N ARG A 97 -25.56 -7.43 -6.48
CA ARG A 97 -26.59 -6.91 -5.56
C ARG A 97 -27.82 -7.81 -5.48
N HIS A 98 -28.16 -8.52 -6.57
CA HIS A 98 -29.30 -9.42 -6.61
C HIS A 98 -29.12 -10.71 -5.78
N TYR A 99 -27.87 -11.01 -5.38
CA TYR A 99 -27.52 -12.24 -4.66
C TYR A 99 -27.20 -12.00 -3.18
N LYS A 100 -27.32 -10.74 -2.67
CA LYS A 100 -26.94 -10.38 -1.30
C LYS A 100 -27.54 -11.30 -0.22
N ASP A 101 -28.82 -11.65 -0.37
CA ASP A 101 -29.56 -12.47 0.57
C ASP A 101 -29.89 -13.87 -0.02
N ALA A 102 -29.27 -14.25 -1.13
CA ALA A 102 -29.48 -15.54 -1.76
C ALA A 102 -28.78 -16.67 -0.97
N PRO A 103 -29.35 -17.89 -0.97
CA PRO A 103 -28.65 -19.05 -0.42
C PRO A 103 -27.35 -19.30 -1.18
N MET A 104 -26.24 -19.49 -0.45
CA MET A 104 -24.90 -19.72 -0.99
C MET A 104 -24.21 -20.83 -0.23
N SER A 105 -23.31 -21.59 -0.89
CA SER A 105 -22.33 -22.42 -0.20
C SER A 105 -21.35 -21.51 0.60
N ALA A 106 -20.64 -22.07 1.58
CA ALA A 106 -19.65 -21.31 2.34
C ALA A 106 -18.54 -20.74 1.42
N GLU A 107 -18.11 -21.51 0.43
CA GLU A 107 -17.11 -21.09 -0.56
C GLU A 107 -17.64 -19.95 -1.44
N THR A 108 -18.86 -20.10 -1.99
CA THR A 108 -19.51 -19.05 -2.78
C THR A 108 -19.70 -17.77 -1.97
N ASN A 109 -20.11 -17.89 -0.71
CA ASN A 109 -20.28 -16.74 0.17
C ASN A 109 -18.95 -16.00 0.42
N LYS A 110 -17.84 -16.72 0.65
CA LYS A 110 -16.52 -16.08 0.80
C LYS A 110 -16.07 -15.39 -0.50
N ALA A 111 -16.28 -16.03 -1.66
CA ALA A 111 -15.99 -15.42 -2.95
C ALA A 111 -16.86 -14.16 -3.21
N TYR A 112 -18.14 -14.22 -2.83
CA TYR A 112 -19.05 -13.06 -2.90
C TYR A 112 -18.57 -11.91 -2.00
N ILE A 113 -18.13 -12.20 -0.78
CA ILE A 113 -17.56 -11.23 0.15
C ILE A 113 -16.31 -10.59 -0.47
N ASN A 114 -15.36 -11.37 -0.98
CA ASN A 114 -14.14 -10.87 -1.61
C ASN A 114 -14.43 -9.99 -2.82
N MET A 115 -15.50 -10.29 -3.57
CA MET A 115 -15.92 -9.51 -4.73
C MET A 115 -16.59 -8.18 -4.33
N THR A 116 -17.37 -8.15 -3.24
CA THR A 116 -18.29 -7.04 -2.93
C THR A 116 -17.86 -6.17 -1.75
N GLN A 117 -16.94 -6.64 -0.89
CA GLN A 117 -16.49 -5.94 0.30
C GLN A 117 -15.04 -5.42 0.15
N GLY A 118 -14.64 -4.51 1.01
CA GLY A 118 -13.29 -3.94 1.00
C GLY A 118 -12.96 -3.08 -0.22
N LYS A 119 -13.95 -2.65 -0.99
CA LYS A 119 -13.71 -1.90 -2.24
C LYS A 119 -13.22 -0.50 -1.96
N THR A 120 -12.13 -0.14 -2.61
CA THR A 120 -11.50 1.20 -2.52
C THR A 120 -12.46 2.30 -2.94
N LEU A 121 -13.29 2.03 -3.96
CA LEU A 121 -14.30 2.95 -4.48
C LEU A 121 -15.46 2.15 -5.08
N LEU A 122 -16.67 2.56 -4.74
CA LEU A 122 -17.91 1.97 -5.29
C LEU A 122 -18.59 2.98 -6.21
N PRO A 123 -19.02 2.57 -7.41
CA PRO A 123 -19.57 3.50 -8.39
C PRO A 123 -20.93 4.05 -7.93
N PRO A 124 -21.15 5.38 -7.97
CA PRO A 124 -22.47 5.99 -7.75
C PRO A 124 -23.48 5.52 -8.80
N ASP A 125 -24.76 5.57 -8.46
CA ASP A 125 -25.83 5.06 -9.33
C ASP A 125 -25.96 5.85 -10.65
N THR A 126 -25.80 7.19 -10.62
CA THR A 126 -26.00 8.01 -11.82
C THR A 126 -24.74 8.17 -12.66
N PRO A 127 -24.85 8.22 -14.01
CA PRO A 127 -23.72 8.47 -14.90
C PRO A 127 -23.01 9.80 -14.61
N GLU A 128 -23.79 10.85 -14.28
CA GLU A 128 -23.29 12.19 -13.99
C GLU A 128 -22.39 12.17 -12.73
N ALA A 129 -22.84 11.53 -11.66
CA ALA A 129 -22.05 11.40 -10.43
C ALA A 129 -20.76 10.60 -10.65
N ARG A 130 -20.81 9.54 -11.49
CA ARG A 130 -19.60 8.77 -11.86
C ARG A 130 -18.60 9.61 -12.64
N ALA A 131 -19.09 10.38 -13.62
CA ALA A 131 -18.25 11.26 -14.43
C ALA A 131 -17.63 12.37 -13.56
N GLU A 132 -18.41 12.96 -12.66
CA GLU A 132 -17.93 13.98 -11.71
C GLU A 132 -16.87 13.40 -10.77
N LEU A 133 -17.10 12.21 -10.20
CA LEU A 133 -16.16 11.52 -9.30
C LEU A 133 -14.83 11.25 -9.99
N ALA A 134 -14.87 10.70 -11.20
CA ALA A 134 -13.67 10.44 -12.00
C ALA A 134 -12.91 11.74 -12.32
N ARG A 135 -13.62 12.80 -12.74
CA ARG A 135 -13.00 14.09 -13.02
C ARG A 135 -12.31 14.70 -11.79
N ILE A 136 -12.98 14.65 -10.63
CA ILE A 136 -12.43 15.19 -9.38
C ILE A 136 -11.22 14.37 -8.96
N GLY A 137 -11.29 13.04 -8.96
CA GLY A 137 -10.17 12.17 -8.64
C GLY A 137 -8.95 12.45 -9.51
N THR A 138 -9.13 12.47 -10.84
CA THR A 138 -8.06 12.81 -11.79
C THR A 138 -7.50 14.22 -11.55
N HIS A 139 -8.35 15.20 -11.22
CA HIS A 139 -7.88 16.55 -10.92
C HIS A 139 -7.03 16.61 -9.65
N MET A 140 -7.44 15.95 -8.57
CA MET A 140 -6.68 15.91 -7.32
C MET A 140 -5.31 15.23 -7.52
N GLU A 141 -5.28 14.07 -8.20
CA GLU A 141 -4.03 13.39 -8.53
C GLU A 141 -3.13 14.23 -9.45
N GLY A 142 -3.71 14.90 -10.44
CA GLY A 142 -3.01 15.79 -11.36
C GLY A 142 -2.36 16.97 -10.65
N VAL A 143 -3.09 17.64 -9.75
CA VAL A 143 -2.55 18.75 -8.94
C VAL A 143 -1.45 18.26 -8.01
N TYR A 144 -1.63 17.09 -7.39
CA TYR A 144 -0.59 16.49 -6.56
C TYR A 144 0.66 16.15 -7.38
N GLY A 145 0.50 15.45 -8.50
CA GLY A 145 1.62 14.97 -9.32
C GLY A 145 2.39 16.08 -10.03
N ALA A 146 1.70 17.13 -10.49
CA ALA A 146 2.32 18.29 -11.14
C ALA A 146 2.72 19.39 -10.14
N GLY A 147 2.47 19.19 -8.84
CA GLY A 147 2.66 20.18 -7.79
C GLY A 147 4.07 20.72 -7.72
N LYS A 148 4.21 22.03 -7.70
CA LYS A 148 5.48 22.74 -7.51
C LYS A 148 5.30 23.92 -6.55
N TYR A 149 6.25 24.06 -5.67
CA TYR A 149 6.39 25.25 -4.84
C TYR A 149 7.34 26.23 -5.50
N CYS A 150 6.81 27.38 -5.91
CA CYS A 150 7.56 28.43 -6.60
C CYS A 150 7.82 29.62 -5.69
N LYS A 151 9.07 30.08 -5.63
CA LYS A 151 9.50 31.19 -4.81
C LYS A 151 10.36 32.13 -5.65
N PRO A 152 10.14 33.46 -5.61
CA PRO A 152 10.99 34.39 -6.29
C PRO A 152 12.38 34.42 -5.63
N GLU A 153 13.43 34.11 -6.37
CA GLU A 153 14.81 34.20 -5.96
C GLU A 153 15.60 34.99 -7.00
N ASN A 154 16.26 36.05 -6.58
CA ASN A 154 17.11 36.90 -7.46
C ASN A 154 16.41 37.39 -8.75
N GLY A 155 15.08 37.62 -8.67
CA GLY A 155 14.30 38.10 -9.82
C GLY A 155 13.86 37.04 -10.82
N THR A 156 14.14 35.76 -10.54
CA THR A 156 13.64 34.60 -11.27
C THR A 156 12.77 33.75 -10.36
N GLU A 157 11.77 33.08 -10.94
CA GLU A 157 10.93 32.13 -10.22
C GLU A 157 11.68 30.80 -10.09
N ASN A 158 11.94 30.37 -8.84
CA ASN A 158 12.52 29.06 -8.53
C ASN A 158 11.40 28.13 -8.07
N CYS A 159 11.07 27.13 -8.92
CA CYS A 159 10.01 26.16 -8.66
C CYS A 159 10.61 24.80 -8.32
N ARG A 160 10.29 24.26 -7.13
CA ARG A 160 10.74 22.95 -6.65
C ARG A 160 9.56 21.98 -6.58
N ASP A 161 9.74 20.77 -7.11
CA ASP A 161 8.78 19.68 -7.01
C ASP A 161 8.91 18.91 -5.68
N LEU A 162 8.05 17.90 -5.49
CA LEU A 162 8.05 17.06 -4.29
C LEU A 162 9.42 16.42 -4.00
N ASN A 163 10.07 15.88 -5.03
CA ASN A 163 11.36 15.19 -4.85
C ASN A 163 12.44 16.16 -4.39
N GLN A 164 12.52 17.33 -5.02
CA GLN A 164 13.46 18.39 -4.64
C GLN A 164 13.21 18.90 -3.22
N LEU A 165 11.95 19.07 -2.82
CA LEU A 165 11.59 19.49 -1.46
C LEU A 165 11.83 18.37 -0.42
N SER A 166 11.59 17.12 -0.80
CA SER A 166 11.90 15.96 0.05
C SER A 166 13.41 15.78 0.25
N ASP A 167 14.21 16.02 -0.79
CA ASP A 167 15.67 16.02 -0.70
C ASP A 167 16.19 17.07 0.30
N VAL A 168 15.56 18.23 0.35
CA VAL A 168 15.89 19.25 1.37
C VAL A 168 15.61 18.72 2.77
N LEU A 169 14.42 18.13 3.00
CA LEU A 169 14.07 17.57 4.31
C LEU A 169 15.00 16.45 4.75
N ALA A 170 15.42 15.59 3.82
CA ALA A 170 16.30 14.46 4.10
C ALA A 170 17.76 14.92 4.39
N LYS A 171 18.27 15.90 3.64
CA LYS A 171 19.71 16.22 3.58
C LYS A 171 20.10 17.51 4.28
N SER A 172 19.22 18.52 4.31
CA SER A 172 19.53 19.78 4.99
C SER A 172 19.47 19.65 6.51
N ARG A 173 20.24 20.50 7.17
CA ARG A 173 20.21 20.67 8.63
C ARG A 173 19.94 22.14 9.00
N ASP A 174 19.65 23.02 8.02
CA ASP A 174 19.21 24.39 8.26
C ASP A 174 17.72 24.43 8.61
N TYR A 175 17.42 24.91 9.81
CA TYR A 175 16.05 24.94 10.34
C TYR A 175 15.06 25.69 9.43
N ASN A 176 15.48 26.85 8.89
CA ASN A 176 14.57 27.69 8.09
C ASN A 176 14.35 27.12 6.70
N GLU A 177 15.38 26.49 6.12
CA GLU A 177 15.26 25.77 4.84
C GLU A 177 14.31 24.58 4.95
N LEU A 178 14.39 23.83 6.05
CA LEU A 178 13.47 22.72 6.36
C LEU A 178 12.02 23.22 6.52
N VAL A 179 11.79 24.34 7.24
CA VAL A 179 10.46 24.97 7.37
C VAL A 179 9.92 25.39 6.00
N ASP A 180 10.75 26.03 5.17
CA ASP A 180 10.35 26.48 3.83
C ASP A 180 9.94 25.31 2.93
N ALA A 181 10.77 24.26 2.87
CA ALA A 181 10.49 23.07 2.06
C ALA A 181 9.19 22.37 2.50
N TRP A 182 9.02 22.18 3.81
CA TRP A 182 7.83 21.55 4.36
C TRP A 182 6.56 22.37 4.07
N THR A 183 6.60 23.67 4.38
CA THR A 183 5.46 24.58 4.18
C THR A 183 5.11 24.71 2.71
N GLY A 184 6.13 24.76 1.85
CA GLY A 184 5.99 24.84 0.40
C GLY A 184 5.15 23.68 -0.14
N TRP A 185 5.51 22.45 0.19
CA TRP A 185 4.76 21.28 -0.29
C TRP A 185 3.34 21.22 0.31
N HIS A 186 3.19 21.44 1.61
CA HIS A 186 1.87 21.40 2.25
C HIS A 186 0.90 22.50 1.77
N SER A 187 1.40 23.53 1.07
CA SER A 187 0.53 24.54 0.45
C SER A 187 -0.16 24.06 -0.83
N ILE A 188 0.38 23.04 -1.52
CA ILE A 188 -0.15 22.54 -2.80
C ILE A 188 -1.58 22.02 -2.65
N ALA A 189 -1.86 21.29 -1.58
CA ALA A 189 -3.15 20.67 -1.36
C ALA A 189 -4.31 21.64 -1.14
N ARG A 190 -4.03 22.92 -0.85
CA ARG A 190 -5.07 23.97 -0.76
C ARG A 190 -5.90 24.06 -2.03
N ALA A 191 -5.29 23.81 -3.19
CA ALA A 191 -5.93 23.94 -4.50
C ALA A 191 -7.09 22.97 -4.72
N TYR A 192 -7.09 21.81 -4.05
CA TYR A 192 -8.13 20.78 -4.23
C TYR A 192 -8.88 20.40 -2.94
N ARG A 193 -8.80 21.23 -1.90
CA ARG A 193 -9.55 20.99 -0.65
C ARG A 193 -11.07 20.90 -0.89
N SER A 194 -11.64 21.79 -1.72
CA SER A 194 -13.05 21.76 -2.09
C SER A 194 -13.42 20.54 -2.93
N ASP A 195 -12.51 20.12 -3.81
CA ASP A 195 -12.70 18.90 -4.61
C ASP A 195 -12.73 17.66 -3.72
N TYR A 196 -11.86 17.58 -2.72
CA TYR A 196 -11.88 16.49 -1.76
C TYR A 196 -13.20 16.42 -0.97
N GLN A 197 -13.75 17.56 -0.54
CA GLN A 197 -15.07 17.60 0.09
C GLN A 197 -16.15 17.01 -0.81
N ARG A 198 -16.17 17.46 -2.07
CA ARG A 198 -17.15 16.96 -3.07
C ARG A 198 -16.91 15.50 -3.41
N TYR A 199 -15.64 15.07 -3.48
CA TYR A 199 -15.27 13.67 -3.67
C TYR A 199 -15.86 12.77 -2.58
N VAL A 200 -15.72 13.15 -1.31
CA VAL A 200 -16.28 12.43 -0.16
C VAL A 200 -17.80 12.26 -0.27
N GLU A 201 -18.52 13.32 -0.63
CA GLU A 201 -19.99 13.26 -0.81
C GLU A 201 -20.40 12.22 -1.86
N ILE A 202 -19.75 12.27 -3.04
CA ILE A 202 -20.08 11.39 -4.17
C ILE A 202 -19.62 9.96 -3.88
N ALA A 203 -18.43 9.75 -3.33
CA ALA A 203 -17.92 8.43 -2.97
C ALA A 203 -18.80 7.75 -1.92
N ASN A 204 -19.28 8.51 -0.92
CA ASN A 204 -20.26 8.04 0.04
C ASN A 204 -21.60 7.67 -0.61
N SER A 205 -22.04 8.41 -1.64
CA SER A 205 -23.27 8.04 -2.37
C SER A 205 -23.11 6.69 -3.07
N GLY A 206 -21.93 6.44 -3.64
CA GLY A 206 -21.57 5.13 -4.20
C GLY A 206 -21.62 4.03 -3.13
N ALA A 207 -20.96 4.22 -2.01
CA ALA A 207 -20.97 3.24 -0.92
C ALA A 207 -22.39 2.91 -0.43
N ARG A 208 -23.23 3.93 -0.24
CA ARG A 208 -24.65 3.75 0.14
C ARG A 208 -25.45 2.97 -0.90
N ALA A 209 -25.18 3.16 -2.19
CA ALA A 209 -25.83 2.39 -3.25
C ALA A 209 -25.55 0.89 -3.16
N TYR A 210 -24.45 0.49 -2.50
CA TYR A 210 -24.11 -0.93 -2.24
C TYR A 210 -24.40 -1.38 -0.80
N GLY A 211 -25.11 -0.55 -0.01
CA GLY A 211 -25.62 -0.94 1.31
C GLY A 211 -24.69 -0.62 2.48
N PHE A 212 -23.62 0.13 2.26
CA PHE A 212 -22.75 0.66 3.32
C PHE A 212 -23.26 2.01 3.82
N SER A 213 -22.96 2.38 5.04
CA SER A 213 -23.30 3.72 5.58
C SER A 213 -22.49 4.82 4.87
N ASP A 214 -21.24 4.53 4.59
CA ASP A 214 -20.24 5.43 4.01
C ASP A 214 -19.08 4.64 3.40
N LEU A 215 -18.13 5.31 2.77
CA LEU A 215 -16.96 4.66 2.15
C LEU A 215 -16.03 4.02 3.17
N GLY A 216 -15.90 4.59 4.38
CA GLY A 216 -15.09 4.00 5.45
C GLY A 216 -15.65 2.67 5.94
N ALA A 217 -16.99 2.53 5.99
CA ALA A 217 -17.64 1.25 6.28
C ALA A 217 -17.33 0.20 5.20
N SER A 218 -17.34 0.58 3.91
CA SER A 218 -16.92 -0.30 2.82
C SER A 218 -15.46 -0.78 2.99
N TRP A 219 -14.54 0.11 3.30
CA TRP A 219 -13.14 -0.27 3.49
C TRP A 219 -12.95 -1.26 4.64
N LYS A 220 -13.56 -0.97 5.79
CA LYS A 220 -13.47 -1.84 6.98
C LYS A 220 -14.12 -3.21 6.78
N SER A 221 -15.11 -3.32 5.90
CA SER A 221 -15.78 -4.60 5.62
C SER A 221 -14.86 -5.65 4.98
N GLY A 222 -13.72 -5.24 4.40
CA GLY A 222 -12.75 -6.15 3.79
C GLY A 222 -11.89 -6.93 4.79
N TYR A 223 -12.06 -6.69 6.10
CA TYR A 223 -11.24 -7.35 7.12
C TYR A 223 -11.92 -8.53 7.83
N ASP A 224 -12.96 -9.12 7.24
CA ASP A 224 -13.69 -10.31 7.76
C ASP A 224 -14.14 -10.16 9.23
N MET A 225 -14.50 -8.94 9.65
CA MET A 225 -14.98 -8.64 11.00
C MET A 225 -15.85 -7.37 11.02
N PRO A 226 -16.68 -7.17 12.06
CA PRO A 226 -17.44 -5.94 12.23
C PRO A 226 -16.54 -4.69 12.29
N ALA A 227 -16.97 -3.60 11.66
CA ALA A 227 -16.17 -2.37 11.54
C ALA A 227 -15.68 -1.81 12.89
N GLN A 228 -16.52 -1.86 13.93
CA GLN A 228 -16.16 -1.40 15.27
C GLN A 228 -15.10 -2.30 15.93
N GLU A 229 -15.18 -3.63 15.70
CA GLU A 229 -14.19 -4.57 16.21
C GLU A 229 -12.85 -4.36 15.50
N PHE A 230 -12.86 -4.10 14.20
CA PHE A 230 -11.65 -3.76 13.44
C PHE A 230 -10.98 -2.48 13.97
N GLU A 231 -11.77 -1.42 14.20
CA GLU A 231 -11.23 -0.17 14.78
C GLU A 231 -10.64 -0.39 16.18
N ALA A 232 -11.32 -1.19 17.01
CA ALA A 232 -10.84 -1.54 18.34
C ALA A 232 -9.55 -2.39 18.28
N ASP A 233 -9.45 -3.30 17.31
CA ASP A 233 -8.26 -4.13 17.11
C ASP A 233 -7.05 -3.31 16.65
N VAL A 234 -7.25 -2.39 15.71
CA VAL A 234 -6.19 -1.43 15.29
C VAL A 234 -5.73 -0.55 16.45
N GLU A 235 -6.64 -0.11 17.34
CA GLU A 235 -6.27 0.65 18.53
C GLU A 235 -5.50 -0.22 19.54
N ARG A 236 -5.93 -1.46 19.77
CA ARG A 236 -5.25 -2.43 20.65
C ARG A 236 -3.82 -2.70 20.18
N LEU A 237 -3.64 -2.94 18.88
CA LEU A 237 -2.31 -3.16 18.30
C LEU A 237 -1.41 -1.95 18.49
N TRP A 238 -1.93 -0.74 18.31
CA TRP A 238 -1.19 0.48 18.60
C TRP A 238 -0.74 0.55 20.08
N GLN A 239 -1.64 0.27 21.01
CA GLN A 239 -1.34 0.31 22.45
C GLN A 239 -0.24 -0.68 22.84
N GLN A 240 -0.11 -1.81 22.14
CA GLN A 240 0.98 -2.77 22.38
C GLN A 240 2.35 -2.21 22.01
N VAL A 241 2.45 -1.40 20.95
CA VAL A 241 3.72 -0.90 20.41
C VAL A 241 4.02 0.56 20.81
N GLU A 242 3.04 1.28 21.31
CA GLU A 242 3.16 2.67 21.73
C GLU A 242 4.32 2.92 22.73
N PRO A 243 4.59 2.05 23.73
CA PRO A 243 5.71 2.26 24.66
C PRO A 243 7.07 2.36 23.95
N LEU A 244 7.33 1.49 22.97
CA LEU A 244 8.56 1.55 22.17
C LEU A 244 8.61 2.82 21.32
N TYR A 245 7.50 3.19 20.68
CA TYR A 245 7.42 4.43 19.93
C TYR A 245 7.70 5.65 20.80
N LYS A 246 7.12 5.73 22.00
CA LYS A 246 7.35 6.84 22.95
C LYS A 246 8.80 6.91 23.41
N ALA A 247 9.45 5.78 23.64
CA ALA A 247 10.86 5.74 24.01
C ALA A 247 11.76 6.23 22.86
N LEU A 248 11.49 5.79 21.63
CA LEU A 248 12.17 6.27 20.42
C LEU A 248 11.96 7.78 20.21
N HIS A 249 10.72 8.23 20.28
CA HIS A 249 10.36 9.65 20.13
C HIS A 249 11.07 10.53 21.17
N CYS A 250 11.15 10.09 22.43
CA CYS A 250 11.82 10.81 23.51
C CYS A 250 13.30 11.04 23.20
N LYS A 251 14.02 9.97 22.79
CA LYS A 251 15.44 10.04 22.42
C LYS A 251 15.65 10.95 21.21
N VAL A 252 14.86 10.76 20.15
CA VAL A 252 14.96 11.58 18.93
C VAL A 252 14.71 13.06 19.25
N ARG A 253 13.68 13.39 20.05
CA ARG A 253 13.40 14.77 20.48
C ARG A 253 14.55 15.37 21.25
N SER A 254 15.16 14.62 22.17
CA SER A 254 16.32 15.05 22.94
C SER A 254 17.51 15.39 22.04
N ASP A 255 17.79 14.56 21.05
CA ASP A 255 18.92 14.80 20.15
C ASP A 255 18.64 15.95 19.17
N LEU A 256 17.41 16.07 18.67
CA LEU A 256 17.00 17.24 17.88
C LEU A 256 17.05 18.54 18.70
N ALA A 257 16.76 18.50 20.00
CA ALA A 257 16.91 19.66 20.88
C ALA A 257 18.39 20.06 21.07
N LYS A 258 19.32 19.10 21.09
CA LYS A 258 20.77 19.39 21.08
C LYS A 258 21.21 20.01 19.77
N GLN A 259 20.67 19.55 18.64
CA GLN A 259 21.01 20.04 17.30
C GLN A 259 20.47 21.46 17.03
N TYR A 260 19.18 21.70 17.36
CA TYR A 260 18.47 22.92 16.95
C TYR A 260 18.21 23.90 18.07
N GLY A 261 18.42 23.50 19.32
CA GLY A 261 18.13 24.30 20.51
C GLY A 261 16.78 23.98 21.15
N ALA A 262 16.71 24.05 22.48
CA ALA A 262 15.50 23.77 23.26
C ALA A 262 14.35 24.79 23.06
N ASP A 263 14.69 25.98 22.55
CA ASP A 263 13.70 26.99 22.13
C ASP A 263 12.91 26.57 20.90
N LYS A 264 13.51 25.81 19.97
CA LYS A 264 12.89 25.26 18.76
C LYS A 264 12.32 23.88 18.96
N VAL A 265 12.93 23.06 19.82
CA VAL A 265 12.51 21.69 20.14
C VAL A 265 12.38 21.55 21.67
N PRO A 266 11.31 22.08 22.29
CA PRO A 266 11.08 21.93 23.72
C PRO A 266 10.89 20.47 24.12
N LEU A 267 11.50 20.06 25.24
CA LEU A 267 11.50 18.65 25.68
C LEU A 267 10.15 18.18 26.26
N ASP A 268 9.20 19.07 26.48
CA ASP A 268 7.86 18.84 27.00
C ASP A 268 6.75 19.06 25.96
N LYS A 269 7.12 19.17 24.66
CA LYS A 269 6.18 19.45 23.58
C LYS A 269 6.39 18.48 22.40
N PRO A 270 5.41 18.40 21.49
CA PRO A 270 5.55 17.65 20.24
C PRO A 270 6.76 18.13 19.41
N ILE A 271 7.39 17.21 18.66
CA ILE A 271 8.49 17.53 17.74
C ILE A 271 7.92 18.30 16.54
N PRO A 272 8.54 19.42 16.10
CA PRO A 272 8.17 20.07 14.85
C PRO A 272 8.37 19.15 13.64
N ALA A 273 7.33 18.90 12.86
CA ALA A 273 7.27 17.86 11.82
C ALA A 273 8.38 17.94 10.76
N HIS A 274 8.83 19.15 10.40
CA HIS A 274 9.86 19.39 9.38
C HIS A 274 11.27 18.89 9.77
N LEU A 275 11.50 18.56 11.06
CA LEU A 275 12.81 18.13 11.57
C LEU A 275 13.04 16.61 11.47
N LEU A 276 12.05 15.85 11.03
CA LEU A 276 12.09 14.38 11.04
C LEU A 276 12.51 13.76 9.70
N GLY A 277 13.13 14.55 8.82
CA GLY A 277 13.79 14.04 7.61
C GLY A 277 12.86 13.57 6.48
N ASN A 278 11.55 13.65 6.65
CA ASN A 278 10.57 13.16 5.70
C ASN A 278 9.38 14.11 5.59
N MET A 279 8.84 14.33 4.39
CA MET A 279 7.77 15.29 4.10
C MET A 279 6.53 15.08 4.98
N TRP A 280 6.22 13.84 5.33
CA TRP A 280 5.07 13.47 6.16
C TRP A 280 5.47 13.02 7.56
N SER A 281 6.76 13.11 7.92
CA SER A 281 7.30 12.60 9.20
C SER A 281 6.93 11.13 9.46
N GLN A 282 6.83 10.33 8.40
CA GLN A 282 6.38 8.95 8.49
C GLN A 282 7.52 7.97 8.74
N GLN A 283 8.72 8.30 8.32
CA GLN A 283 9.96 7.55 8.52
C GLN A 283 11.04 8.58 8.85
N TRP A 284 11.96 8.24 9.75
CA TRP A 284 12.95 9.17 10.30
C TRP A 284 14.39 8.73 10.01
N ASP A 285 14.57 7.74 9.15
CA ASP A 285 15.88 7.18 8.76
C ASP A 285 16.84 8.22 8.18
N SER A 286 16.32 9.23 7.47
CA SER A 286 17.12 10.33 6.89
C SER A 286 17.80 11.24 7.94
N ILE A 287 17.43 11.14 9.22
CA ILE A 287 18.10 11.86 10.31
C ILE A 287 18.94 10.92 11.19
N TYR A 288 19.25 9.71 10.73
CA TYR A 288 20.03 8.74 11.51
C TYR A 288 21.36 9.32 12.01
N ASP A 289 22.05 10.13 11.19
CA ASP A 289 23.28 10.84 11.55
C ASP A 289 23.17 11.75 12.78
N LEU A 290 21.98 12.24 13.08
CA LEU A 290 21.71 13.08 14.26
C LEU A 290 21.39 12.29 15.53
N VAL A 291 21.02 11.01 15.38
CA VAL A 291 20.48 10.18 16.46
C VAL A 291 21.21 8.84 16.59
N GLU A 292 22.30 8.65 15.86
CA GLU A 292 23.10 7.42 15.89
C GLU A 292 23.59 7.13 17.31
N PRO A 293 23.30 5.93 17.88
CA PRO A 293 23.66 5.61 19.26
C PRO A 293 25.16 5.58 19.51
N TYR A 294 25.92 4.96 18.62
CA TYR A 294 27.37 4.77 18.75
C TYR A 294 28.09 5.16 17.47
N PRO A 295 28.41 6.47 17.28
CA PRO A 295 29.10 6.96 16.10
C PRO A 295 30.45 6.29 15.86
N GLY A 296 30.69 5.90 14.61
CA GLY A 296 31.95 5.27 14.20
C GLY A 296 32.08 3.77 14.52
N VAL A 297 31.06 3.16 15.07
CA VAL A 297 30.95 1.69 15.14
C VAL A 297 30.51 1.20 13.76
N GLY A 298 31.33 0.34 13.14
CA GLY A 298 31.06 -0.15 11.77
C GLY A 298 29.71 -0.86 11.67
N ASP A 299 29.00 -0.59 10.60
CA ASP A 299 27.77 -1.29 10.22
C ASP A 299 28.08 -2.39 9.21
N LEU A 300 27.16 -3.31 9.03
CA LEU A 300 27.21 -4.34 8.01
C LEU A 300 27.00 -3.72 6.64
N ASP A 301 28.05 -3.64 5.83
CA ASP A 301 27.98 -3.04 4.50
C ASP A 301 27.73 -4.12 3.42
N ILE A 302 26.44 -4.44 3.20
CA ILE A 302 25.99 -5.36 2.15
C ILE A 302 26.40 -4.83 0.78
N THR A 303 26.32 -3.52 0.54
CA THR A 303 26.69 -2.89 -0.71
C THR A 303 28.15 -3.15 -1.06
N ALA A 304 29.06 -2.89 -0.13
CA ALA A 304 30.49 -3.14 -0.36
C ALA A 304 30.77 -4.64 -0.62
N ALA A 305 30.06 -5.53 0.07
CA ALA A 305 30.21 -6.98 -0.13
C ALA A 305 29.74 -7.43 -1.53
N LEU A 306 28.59 -6.93 -2.01
CA LEU A 306 28.06 -7.21 -3.34
C LEU A 306 29.00 -6.71 -4.43
N VAL A 307 29.49 -5.47 -4.32
CA VAL A 307 30.43 -4.85 -5.25
C VAL A 307 31.77 -5.61 -5.28
N LYS A 308 32.33 -5.95 -4.09
CA LYS A 308 33.57 -6.73 -3.97
C LYS A 308 33.49 -8.08 -4.68
N GLN A 309 32.31 -8.71 -4.65
CA GLN A 309 32.06 -10.00 -5.28
C GLN A 309 31.54 -9.90 -6.72
N ASN A 310 31.46 -8.70 -7.31
CA ASN A 310 30.94 -8.43 -8.66
C ASN A 310 29.56 -9.08 -8.88
N LYS A 311 28.65 -8.97 -7.92
CA LYS A 311 27.28 -9.48 -8.06
C LYS A 311 26.48 -8.55 -8.98
N ASP A 312 26.00 -9.09 -10.09
CA ASP A 312 25.05 -8.40 -10.97
C ASP A 312 23.58 -8.66 -10.56
N ALA A 313 22.65 -8.01 -11.22
CA ALA A 313 21.23 -8.13 -10.96
C ALA A 313 20.73 -9.58 -10.96
N ILE A 314 21.20 -10.39 -11.90
CA ILE A 314 20.82 -11.82 -12.02
C ILE A 314 21.38 -12.62 -10.85
N ALA A 315 22.63 -12.39 -10.47
CA ALA A 315 23.26 -13.07 -9.35
C ALA A 315 22.56 -12.71 -8.03
N ILE A 316 22.18 -11.44 -7.83
CA ILE A 316 21.45 -10.97 -6.65
C ILE A 316 20.06 -11.63 -6.61
N THR A 317 19.32 -11.65 -7.72
CA THR A 317 18.00 -12.29 -7.81
C THR A 317 18.09 -13.80 -7.56
N LYS A 318 19.14 -14.47 -8.02
CA LYS A 318 19.37 -15.91 -7.74
C LYS A 318 19.66 -16.19 -6.25
N ILE A 319 20.36 -15.28 -5.57
CA ILE A 319 20.53 -15.38 -4.12
C ILE A 319 19.18 -15.30 -3.42
N ALA A 320 18.34 -14.37 -3.79
CA ALA A 320 17.00 -14.24 -3.24
C ALA A 320 16.12 -15.47 -3.57
N GLU A 321 16.13 -15.99 -4.80
CA GLU A 321 15.46 -17.26 -5.13
C GLU A 321 15.96 -18.43 -4.25
N ASN A 322 17.28 -18.51 -4.04
CA ASN A 322 17.88 -19.55 -3.20
C ASN A 322 17.34 -19.50 -1.77
N PHE A 323 17.05 -18.31 -1.23
CA PHE A 323 16.39 -18.18 0.06
C PHE A 323 15.09 -19.01 0.11
N PHE A 324 14.17 -18.77 -0.84
CA PHE A 324 12.87 -19.47 -0.89
C PHE A 324 13.00 -20.97 -1.19
N THR A 325 13.87 -21.35 -2.12
CA THR A 325 14.09 -22.77 -2.41
C THR A 325 14.74 -23.52 -1.24
N SER A 326 15.54 -22.81 -0.44
CA SER A 326 16.11 -23.36 0.81
C SER A 326 15.02 -23.73 1.81
N LEU A 327 13.90 -22.99 1.83
CA LEU A 327 12.72 -23.28 2.65
C LEU A 327 11.90 -24.48 2.14
N GLY A 328 12.16 -24.98 0.92
CA GLY A 328 11.41 -26.07 0.27
C GLY A 328 10.35 -25.61 -0.70
N LEU A 329 10.28 -24.33 -1.00
CA LEU A 329 9.41 -23.82 -2.04
C LEU A 329 10.02 -24.18 -3.42
N ARG A 330 9.19 -24.16 -4.47
CA ARG A 330 9.63 -24.49 -5.82
C ARG A 330 10.57 -23.44 -6.41
N ALA A 331 11.38 -23.84 -7.36
CA ALA A 331 12.13 -22.88 -8.16
C ALA A 331 11.21 -21.96 -8.98
N LEU A 332 11.65 -20.76 -9.25
CA LEU A 332 10.93 -19.81 -10.13
C LEU A 332 10.75 -20.39 -11.53
N PRO A 333 9.59 -20.20 -12.18
CA PRO A 333 9.34 -20.70 -13.52
C PRO A 333 10.27 -20.04 -14.56
N GLU A 334 10.51 -20.72 -15.68
CA GLU A 334 11.33 -20.16 -16.77
C GLU A 334 10.80 -18.83 -17.30
N SER A 335 9.46 -18.66 -17.29
CA SER A 335 8.77 -17.41 -17.64
C SER A 335 9.27 -16.22 -16.82
N PHE A 336 9.53 -16.40 -15.52
CA PHE A 336 10.08 -15.37 -14.64
C PHE A 336 11.42 -14.85 -15.16
N TRP A 337 12.36 -15.73 -15.42
CA TRP A 337 13.71 -15.36 -15.87
C TRP A 337 13.73 -14.75 -17.26
N LYS A 338 12.81 -15.16 -18.13
CA LYS A 338 12.68 -14.67 -19.49
C LYS A 338 11.99 -13.30 -19.57
N ASN A 339 10.97 -13.07 -18.76
CA ASN A 339 10.02 -11.98 -18.95
C ASN A 339 10.17 -10.85 -17.90
N SER A 340 10.86 -11.08 -16.77
CA SER A 340 11.11 -10.04 -15.76
C SER A 340 12.03 -8.95 -16.29
N MET A 341 11.86 -7.74 -15.81
CA MET A 341 12.77 -6.62 -16.05
C MET A 341 13.61 -6.38 -14.79
N LEU A 342 14.79 -7.00 -14.72
CA LEU A 342 15.68 -6.95 -13.56
C LEU A 342 16.79 -5.89 -13.68
N THR A 343 16.89 -5.23 -14.83
CA THR A 343 17.86 -4.16 -15.07
C THR A 343 17.21 -3.03 -15.86
N LYS A 344 17.65 -1.80 -15.62
CA LYS A 344 17.18 -0.64 -16.41
C LYS A 344 17.60 -0.79 -17.87
N PRO A 345 16.66 -0.83 -18.85
CA PRO A 345 16.99 -0.80 -20.28
C PRO A 345 17.71 0.49 -20.65
N ARG A 346 18.58 0.42 -21.69
CA ARG A 346 19.32 1.58 -22.19
C ARG A 346 18.61 2.33 -23.31
N ASP A 347 17.61 1.72 -23.89
CA ASP A 347 16.95 2.13 -25.14
C ASP A 347 15.56 2.73 -24.93
N ARG A 348 15.07 2.76 -23.71
CA ARG A 348 13.73 3.25 -23.37
C ARG A 348 13.60 3.70 -21.92
N GLU A 349 12.65 4.57 -21.66
CA GLU A 349 12.27 4.95 -20.30
C GLU A 349 11.31 3.92 -19.69
N VAL A 350 11.50 3.66 -18.40
CA VAL A 350 10.75 2.67 -17.60
C VAL A 350 10.49 3.19 -16.19
N VAL A 351 9.52 2.59 -15.51
CA VAL A 351 9.33 2.79 -14.07
C VAL A 351 10.27 1.85 -13.32
N CYS A 352 11.32 2.37 -12.70
CA CYS A 352 12.30 1.56 -11.96
C CYS A 352 11.81 1.10 -10.56
N HIS A 353 10.80 1.77 -9.97
CA HIS A 353 10.22 1.33 -8.70
C HIS A 353 9.82 -0.15 -8.78
N ALA A 354 10.30 -0.96 -7.83
CA ALA A 354 10.07 -2.40 -7.82
C ALA A 354 8.58 -2.76 -7.79
N SER A 355 8.22 -3.88 -8.39
CA SER A 355 6.88 -4.44 -8.32
C SER A 355 6.85 -5.88 -8.81
N ALA A 356 6.08 -6.72 -8.12
CA ALA A 356 5.79 -8.10 -8.49
C ALA A 356 4.49 -8.18 -9.30
N TRP A 357 4.43 -9.10 -10.26
CA TRP A 357 3.33 -9.24 -11.20
C TRP A 357 2.98 -10.71 -11.42
N THR A 358 1.69 -11.04 -11.43
CA THR A 358 1.17 -12.24 -12.06
C THR A 358 0.40 -11.84 -13.32
N MET A 359 0.77 -12.41 -14.46
CA MET A 359 0.21 -11.98 -15.76
C MET A 359 -1.04 -12.76 -16.15
N ASP A 360 -1.03 -14.05 -15.87
CA ASP A 360 -2.06 -15.01 -16.28
C ASP A 360 -2.79 -15.67 -15.11
N ALA A 361 -2.56 -15.19 -13.90
CA ALA A 361 -3.07 -15.77 -12.66
C ALA A 361 -2.64 -17.24 -12.46
N LYS A 362 -1.49 -17.65 -13.05
CA LYS A 362 -0.93 -19.02 -12.98
C LYS A 362 0.59 -19.02 -12.88
N GLU A 363 1.28 -19.15 -14.02
CA GLU A 363 2.73 -19.40 -14.05
C GLU A 363 3.55 -18.24 -14.63
N ASP A 364 2.92 -17.29 -15.34
CA ASP A 364 3.64 -16.12 -15.86
C ASP A 364 3.72 -15.02 -14.79
N VAL A 365 4.64 -15.23 -13.85
CA VAL A 365 4.99 -14.26 -12.81
C VAL A 365 6.24 -13.49 -13.20
N ARG A 366 6.30 -12.21 -12.84
CA ARG A 366 7.40 -11.30 -13.23
C ARG A 366 7.71 -10.31 -12.11
N ILE A 367 8.96 -9.85 -12.07
CA ILE A 367 9.37 -8.67 -11.30
C ILE A 367 9.84 -7.59 -12.28
N LYS A 368 9.46 -6.35 -12.00
CA LYS A 368 10.01 -5.15 -12.58
C LYS A 368 10.79 -4.40 -11.51
N GLN A 369 12.12 -4.34 -11.67
CA GLN A 369 13.03 -3.66 -10.75
C GLN A 369 14.32 -3.30 -11.50
N CYS A 370 14.92 -2.15 -11.19
CA CYS A 370 16.21 -1.76 -11.74
C CYS A 370 17.31 -2.11 -10.72
N VAL A 371 17.61 -3.40 -10.59
CA VAL A 371 18.51 -3.94 -9.56
C VAL A 371 19.93 -3.45 -9.76
N GLU A 372 20.43 -2.72 -8.77
CA GLU A 372 21.84 -2.32 -8.63
C GLU A 372 22.47 -3.11 -7.46
N PRO A 373 23.82 -3.25 -7.42
CA PRO A 373 24.48 -4.02 -6.36
C PRO A 373 24.56 -3.21 -5.05
N THR A 374 23.38 -2.90 -4.46
CA THR A 374 23.23 -2.20 -3.18
C THR A 374 22.50 -3.05 -2.16
N GLY A 375 22.70 -2.76 -0.87
CA GLY A 375 21.97 -3.43 0.21
C GLY A 375 20.46 -3.20 0.09
N GLU A 376 20.03 -2.00 -0.30
CA GLU A 376 18.62 -1.65 -0.52
C GLU A 376 17.99 -2.54 -1.61
N GLU A 377 18.61 -2.65 -2.78
CA GLU A 377 18.10 -3.47 -3.88
C GLU A 377 18.16 -4.98 -3.56
N PHE A 378 19.13 -5.40 -2.74
CA PHE A 378 19.22 -6.77 -2.24
C PHE A 378 18.03 -7.10 -1.31
N GLU A 379 17.67 -6.21 -0.40
CA GLU A 379 16.49 -6.36 0.47
C GLU A 379 15.20 -6.30 -0.37
N THR A 380 15.10 -5.34 -1.28
CA THR A 380 13.93 -5.15 -2.14
C THR A 380 13.64 -6.39 -2.99
N ILE A 381 14.64 -7.03 -3.60
CA ILE A 381 14.38 -8.23 -4.41
C ILE A 381 13.92 -9.43 -3.55
N HIS A 382 14.37 -9.54 -2.30
CA HIS A 382 13.86 -10.55 -1.38
C HIS A 382 12.39 -10.27 -1.01
N HIS A 383 12.03 -9.01 -0.81
CA HIS A 383 10.66 -8.57 -0.56
C HIS A 383 9.75 -8.88 -1.76
N GLU A 384 10.14 -8.46 -2.96
CA GLU A 384 9.35 -8.67 -4.18
C GLU A 384 9.15 -10.15 -4.51
N LEU A 385 10.16 -10.98 -4.26
CA LEU A 385 10.00 -12.43 -4.37
C LEU A 385 9.01 -12.99 -3.34
N GLY A 386 8.84 -12.37 -2.19
CA GLY A 386 7.76 -12.69 -1.25
C GLY A 386 6.38 -12.62 -1.90
N HIS A 387 6.12 -11.56 -2.67
CA HIS A 387 4.89 -11.43 -3.46
C HIS A 387 4.78 -12.51 -4.53
N ILE A 388 5.86 -12.76 -5.29
CA ILE A 388 5.88 -13.80 -6.34
C ILE A 388 5.58 -15.19 -5.78
N TYR A 389 6.20 -15.56 -4.65
CA TYR A 389 5.96 -16.86 -4.04
C TYR A 389 4.55 -16.97 -3.44
N TYR A 390 3.95 -15.86 -3.03
CA TYR A 390 2.55 -15.83 -2.63
C TYR A 390 1.64 -16.08 -3.84
N ASP A 391 1.86 -15.34 -4.94
CA ASP A 391 1.11 -15.53 -6.19
C ASP A 391 1.17 -16.98 -6.69
N LEU A 392 2.36 -17.57 -6.68
CA LEU A 392 2.57 -18.95 -7.09
C LEU A 392 1.94 -19.98 -6.15
N ALA A 393 1.76 -19.64 -4.87
CA ALA A 393 1.21 -20.55 -3.88
C ALA A 393 -0.32 -20.71 -3.96
N TYR A 394 -1.04 -19.67 -4.42
CA TYR A 394 -2.49 -19.70 -4.56
C TYR A 394 -2.99 -19.75 -6.01
N ASN A 395 -2.11 -19.93 -7.00
CA ASN A 395 -2.44 -19.87 -8.43
C ASN A 395 -3.37 -20.99 -8.95
N ASP A 396 -3.63 -22.01 -8.15
CA ASP A 396 -4.61 -23.08 -8.42
C ASP A 396 -6.04 -22.71 -8.01
N LYS A 397 -6.21 -21.63 -7.26
CA LYS A 397 -7.52 -21.20 -6.75
C LYS A 397 -8.32 -20.39 -7.80
N PRO A 398 -9.66 -20.34 -7.65
CA PRO A 398 -10.48 -19.38 -8.38
C PRO A 398 -10.01 -17.94 -8.20
N MET A 399 -10.18 -17.10 -9.22
CA MET A 399 -9.67 -15.71 -9.26
C MET A 399 -10.03 -14.86 -8.03
N LEU A 400 -11.25 -15.00 -7.50
CA LEU A 400 -11.70 -14.26 -6.32
C LEU A 400 -11.00 -14.68 -5.01
N PHE A 401 -10.18 -15.74 -5.05
CA PHE A 401 -9.34 -16.20 -3.93
C PHE A 401 -7.85 -15.96 -4.14
N GLN A 402 -7.44 -15.51 -5.34
CA GLN A 402 -6.05 -15.22 -5.66
C GLN A 402 -5.65 -13.84 -5.14
N ASN A 403 -5.49 -13.73 -3.83
CA ASN A 403 -5.02 -12.55 -3.13
C ASN A 403 -4.54 -12.97 -1.73
N GLY A 404 -3.89 -12.07 -0.99
CA GLY A 404 -3.61 -12.27 0.43
C GLY A 404 -4.87 -12.44 1.27
N ALA A 405 -4.76 -13.08 2.42
CA ALA A 405 -5.91 -13.31 3.31
C ALA A 405 -6.59 -12.01 3.76
N ASN A 406 -5.82 -10.93 3.91
CA ASN A 406 -6.28 -9.54 3.89
C ASN A 406 -5.21 -8.67 3.20
N ASP A 407 -5.48 -7.39 2.98
CA ASP A 407 -4.62 -6.48 2.22
C ASP A 407 -3.27 -6.15 2.89
N GLY A 408 -3.08 -6.49 4.16
CA GLY A 408 -1.80 -6.39 4.86
C GLY A 408 -0.88 -7.62 4.72
N PHE A 409 -1.40 -8.77 4.32
CA PHE A 409 -0.63 -10.03 4.28
C PHE A 409 0.46 -10.03 3.20
N HIS A 410 0.16 -9.51 2.01
CA HIS A 410 1.16 -9.48 0.93
C HIS A 410 2.41 -8.69 1.32
N GLU A 411 2.22 -7.47 1.80
CA GLU A 411 3.33 -6.62 2.27
C GLU A 411 4.05 -7.25 3.47
N ALA A 412 3.29 -7.83 4.41
CA ALA A 412 3.86 -8.48 5.57
C ALA A 412 4.77 -9.67 5.23
N ILE A 413 4.44 -10.45 4.20
CA ILE A 413 5.26 -11.59 3.78
C ILE A 413 6.59 -11.12 3.19
N GLY A 414 6.60 -10.17 2.27
CA GLY A 414 7.83 -9.60 1.71
C GLY A 414 8.76 -9.10 2.82
N ASP A 415 8.22 -8.29 3.72
CA ASP A 415 8.95 -7.74 4.86
C ASP A 415 9.41 -8.82 5.88
N THR A 416 8.63 -9.90 6.08
CA THR A 416 9.03 -11.04 6.93
C THR A 416 10.31 -11.71 6.41
N ILE A 417 10.45 -11.85 5.10
CA ILE A 417 11.65 -12.40 4.48
C ILE A 417 12.85 -11.46 4.70
N VAL A 418 12.64 -10.15 4.55
CA VAL A 418 13.69 -9.14 4.79
C VAL A 418 14.20 -9.20 6.24
N LEU A 419 13.35 -9.42 7.24
CA LEU A 419 13.76 -9.61 8.63
C LEU A 419 14.70 -10.82 8.84
N SER A 420 14.73 -11.77 7.91
CA SER A 420 15.65 -12.92 7.92
C SER A 420 17.01 -12.64 7.27
N ILE A 421 17.24 -11.43 6.73
CA ILE A 421 18.53 -10.99 6.19
C ILE A 421 19.44 -10.57 7.36
N THR A 422 19.88 -11.56 8.10
CA THR A 422 20.74 -11.38 9.28
C THR A 422 22.21 -11.60 8.93
N PRO A 423 23.19 -11.19 9.78
CA PRO A 423 24.59 -11.55 9.60
C PRO A 423 24.79 -13.05 9.43
N GLY A 424 24.02 -13.89 10.14
CA GLY A 424 24.06 -15.35 10.00
C GLY A 424 23.69 -15.83 8.59
N TYR A 425 22.62 -15.27 8.01
CA TYR A 425 22.24 -15.57 6.62
C TYR A 425 23.30 -15.12 5.63
N LEU A 426 23.79 -13.88 5.75
CA LEU A 426 24.78 -13.31 4.83
C LEU A 426 26.10 -14.09 4.84
N ASN A 427 26.51 -14.60 6.01
CA ASN A 427 27.65 -15.50 6.14
C ASN A 427 27.38 -16.87 5.51
N ALA A 428 26.19 -17.44 5.76
CA ALA A 428 25.82 -18.75 5.22
C ALA A 428 25.80 -18.79 3.68
N ILE A 429 25.48 -17.67 3.03
CA ILE A 429 25.55 -17.53 1.56
C ILE A 429 26.92 -17.05 1.06
N GLY A 430 27.91 -16.87 1.96
CA GLY A 430 29.28 -16.45 1.63
C GLY A 430 29.39 -14.98 1.19
N LEU A 431 28.44 -14.14 1.53
CA LEU A 431 28.49 -12.71 1.20
C LEU A 431 29.40 -11.94 2.17
N ILE A 432 29.44 -12.35 3.45
CA ILE A 432 30.32 -11.79 4.48
C ILE A 432 31.14 -12.89 5.15
N GLU A 433 32.29 -12.52 5.72
CA GLU A 433 33.24 -13.49 6.31
C GLU A 433 33.02 -13.72 7.82
N SER A 434 32.44 -12.76 8.54
CA SER A 434 32.20 -12.83 9.98
C SER A 434 30.76 -12.50 10.35
N THR A 435 30.26 -13.19 11.37
CA THR A 435 28.96 -12.92 12.01
C THR A 435 29.12 -12.19 13.35
N GLU A 436 30.33 -11.87 13.75
CA GLU A 436 30.56 -11.17 15.01
C GLU A 436 29.97 -9.77 14.96
N SER A 437 29.05 -9.51 15.87
CA SER A 437 28.39 -8.23 16.06
C SER A 437 28.53 -7.80 17.51
N SER A 438 28.97 -6.58 17.75
CA SER A 438 28.99 -6.02 19.09
C SER A 438 27.58 -5.60 19.51
N GLU A 439 27.32 -5.50 20.81
CA GLU A 439 26.08 -4.92 21.34
C GLU A 439 25.82 -3.52 20.74
N GLN A 440 26.87 -2.72 20.56
CA GLN A 440 26.80 -1.39 19.95
C GLN A 440 26.34 -1.45 18.48
N THR A 441 26.87 -2.41 17.72
CA THR A 441 26.44 -2.64 16.32
C THR A 441 24.96 -3.02 16.26
N VAL A 442 24.51 -3.94 17.13
CA VAL A 442 23.11 -4.35 17.20
C VAL A 442 22.20 -3.15 17.50
N ILE A 443 22.57 -2.30 18.49
CA ILE A 443 21.77 -1.13 18.85
C ILE A 443 21.72 -0.12 17.68
N ASN A 444 22.84 0.12 16.98
CA ASN A 444 22.87 0.98 15.80
C ASN A 444 21.93 0.46 14.68
N GLN A 445 22.01 -0.84 14.37
CA GLN A 445 21.15 -1.47 13.36
C GLN A 445 19.67 -1.41 13.76
N GLN A 446 19.35 -1.73 15.02
CA GLN A 446 17.98 -1.63 15.51
C GLN A 446 17.46 -0.18 15.54
N MET A 447 18.29 0.80 15.88
CA MET A 447 17.92 2.22 15.81
C MET A 447 17.57 2.61 14.37
N LYS A 448 18.41 2.27 13.41
CA LYS A 448 18.17 2.56 11.99
C LYS A 448 16.87 1.92 11.50
N LEU A 449 16.64 0.65 11.83
CA LEU A 449 15.40 -0.05 11.50
C LEU A 449 14.18 0.56 12.21
N ALA A 450 14.30 0.96 13.49
CA ALA A 450 13.22 1.58 14.25
C ALA A 450 12.82 2.95 13.70
N LEU A 451 13.75 3.75 13.22
CA LEU A 451 13.47 5.04 12.56
C LEU A 451 12.63 4.85 11.28
N GLY A 452 12.74 3.73 10.59
CA GLY A 452 11.87 3.37 9.47
C GLY A 452 10.56 2.72 9.92
N LYS A 453 10.64 1.60 10.65
CA LYS A 453 9.49 0.73 10.93
C LYS A 453 8.64 1.17 12.13
N ILE A 454 9.26 1.60 13.24
CA ILE A 454 8.51 2.00 14.45
C ILE A 454 7.97 3.42 14.31
N ALA A 455 8.74 4.34 13.74
CA ALA A 455 8.30 5.70 13.45
C ALA A 455 7.07 5.76 12.54
N PHE A 456 6.91 4.76 11.65
CA PHE A 456 5.80 4.66 10.71
C PHE A 456 4.46 4.28 11.38
N LEU A 457 4.47 3.51 12.46
CA LEU A 457 3.26 2.91 13.02
C LEU A 457 2.12 3.91 13.31
N PRO A 458 2.34 5.04 13.97
CA PRO A 458 1.23 5.95 14.27
C PRO A 458 0.63 6.60 13.03
N ILE A 459 1.42 6.95 12.01
CA ILE A 459 0.88 7.54 10.78
C ILE A 459 0.20 6.48 9.90
N GLY A 460 0.72 5.26 9.86
CA GLY A 460 0.09 4.11 9.21
C GLY A 460 -1.34 3.89 9.70
N LYS A 461 -1.56 4.08 11.01
CA LYS A 461 -2.85 3.99 11.67
C LYS A 461 -3.73 5.22 11.44
N LEU A 462 -3.23 6.44 11.73
CA LEU A 462 -4.06 7.63 11.87
C LEU A 462 -4.63 8.17 10.54
N ILE A 463 -3.98 7.91 9.40
CA ILE A 463 -4.43 8.40 8.09
C ILE A 463 -5.85 7.90 7.79
N ASP A 464 -6.10 6.61 7.94
CA ASP A 464 -7.43 6.05 7.70
C ASP A 464 -8.39 6.32 8.84
N GLN A 465 -7.93 6.39 10.07
CA GLN A 465 -8.74 6.82 11.19
C GLN A 465 -9.32 8.24 10.95
N TRP A 466 -8.52 9.16 10.40
CA TRP A 466 -9.00 10.46 9.97
C TRP A 466 -10.00 10.34 8.82
N ARG A 467 -9.72 9.53 7.78
CA ARG A 467 -10.61 9.34 6.62
C ARG A 467 -11.93 8.70 7.00
N TRP A 468 -11.92 7.66 7.85
CA TRP A 468 -13.17 7.02 8.32
C TRP A 468 -14.08 8.02 9.03
N LYS A 469 -13.52 8.91 9.86
CA LYS A 469 -14.26 9.97 10.53
C LYS A 469 -14.76 11.06 9.58
N VAL A 470 -14.02 11.34 8.52
CA VAL A 470 -14.46 12.23 7.43
C VAL A 470 -15.59 11.59 6.63
N PHE A 471 -15.46 10.33 6.24
CA PHE A 471 -16.50 9.62 5.48
C PHE A 471 -17.78 9.44 6.30
N SER A 472 -17.69 9.11 7.58
CA SER A 472 -18.87 9.02 8.46
C SER A 472 -19.51 10.37 8.76
N GLY A 473 -18.81 11.48 8.49
CA GLY A 473 -19.25 12.84 8.82
C GLY A 473 -19.06 13.22 10.29
N GLU A 474 -18.32 12.44 11.08
CA GLU A 474 -17.89 12.80 12.43
C GLU A 474 -16.96 14.03 12.38
N ILE A 475 -15.99 14.05 11.44
CA ILE A 475 -15.18 15.23 11.13
C ILE A 475 -15.87 16.00 9.99
N LYS A 476 -16.29 17.23 10.29
CA LYS A 476 -16.94 18.11 9.31
C LYS A 476 -15.90 18.79 8.42
N PRO A 477 -16.31 19.25 7.20
CA PRO A 477 -15.40 19.97 6.30
C PRO A 477 -14.70 21.18 6.91
N GLU A 478 -15.36 21.90 7.83
CA GLU A 478 -14.81 23.04 8.55
C GLU A 478 -13.75 22.68 9.59
N ASP A 479 -13.59 21.39 9.92
CA ASP A 479 -12.64 20.89 10.94
C ASP A 479 -11.57 19.95 10.35
N TYR A 480 -11.47 19.78 9.03
CA TYR A 480 -10.60 18.80 8.39
C TYR A 480 -9.13 18.94 8.80
N ASN A 481 -8.61 20.15 8.74
CA ASN A 481 -7.20 20.38 9.04
C ASN A 481 -6.91 20.36 10.55
N LYS A 482 -7.82 20.90 11.36
CA LYS A 482 -7.73 20.86 12.83
C LYS A 482 -7.73 19.42 13.33
N ALA A 483 -8.69 18.59 12.91
CA ALA A 483 -8.79 17.19 13.31
C ALA A 483 -7.57 16.37 12.83
N TRP A 484 -7.01 16.69 11.66
CA TRP A 484 -5.76 16.11 11.19
C TRP A 484 -4.62 16.35 12.18
N TRP A 485 -4.41 17.58 12.60
CA TRP A 485 -3.34 17.92 13.53
C TRP A 485 -3.59 17.43 14.96
N GLU A 486 -4.83 17.33 15.40
CA GLU A 486 -5.19 16.68 16.67
C GLU A 486 -4.77 15.20 16.68
N LEU A 487 -5.02 14.46 15.60
CA LEU A 487 -4.58 13.07 15.47
C LEU A 487 -3.05 12.95 15.35
N ARG A 488 -2.41 13.84 14.57
CA ARG A 488 -0.95 13.89 14.44
C ARG A 488 -0.28 14.15 15.80
N THR A 489 -0.78 15.10 16.55
CA THR A 489 -0.29 15.38 17.90
C THR A 489 -0.53 14.20 18.82
N LYS A 490 -1.74 13.66 18.84
CA LYS A 490 -2.11 12.54 19.72
C LYS A 490 -1.25 11.30 19.51
N TYR A 491 -1.09 10.85 18.27
CA TYR A 491 -0.45 9.56 17.99
C TYR A 491 1.03 9.67 17.63
N GLN A 492 1.43 10.72 16.90
CA GLN A 492 2.83 10.89 16.50
C GLN A 492 3.63 11.80 17.43
N GLY A 493 2.99 12.59 18.31
CA GLY A 493 3.70 13.56 19.13
C GLY A 493 4.42 14.64 18.30
N ILE A 494 3.82 15.05 17.19
CA ILE A 494 4.39 16.08 16.31
C ILE A 494 3.46 17.29 16.17
N SER A 495 4.04 18.43 15.83
CA SER A 495 3.33 19.68 15.57
C SER A 495 3.71 20.25 14.20
N ALA A 496 2.82 21.05 13.63
CA ALA A 496 3.17 21.84 12.45
C ALA A 496 4.27 22.86 12.78
N PRO A 497 5.22 23.11 11.86
CA PRO A 497 6.30 24.09 12.09
C PRO A 497 5.83 25.55 12.06
N VAL A 498 4.66 25.79 11.50
CA VAL A 498 4.02 27.11 11.37
C VAL A 498 2.53 26.98 11.68
N GLU A 499 1.89 28.10 12.01
CA GLU A 499 0.45 28.14 12.25
C GLU A 499 -0.33 27.61 11.02
N ARG A 500 -1.30 26.73 11.28
CA ARG A 500 -2.17 26.13 10.25
C ARG A 500 -3.63 26.48 10.54
N THR A 501 -4.38 26.65 9.49
CA THR A 501 -5.80 27.02 9.53
C THR A 501 -6.63 26.09 8.65
N GLU A 502 -7.96 26.25 8.65
CA GLU A 502 -8.84 25.51 7.74
C GLU A 502 -8.76 25.95 6.26
N ARG A 503 -7.95 26.96 5.94
CA ARG A 503 -7.55 27.24 4.54
C ARG A 503 -6.51 26.26 4.03
N ASP A 504 -5.82 25.58 4.94
CA ASP A 504 -4.85 24.52 4.64
C ASP A 504 -5.57 23.18 4.49
N PHE A 505 -4.92 22.25 3.82
CA PHE A 505 -5.39 20.89 3.68
C PHE A 505 -4.20 19.92 3.77
N ASP A 506 -3.59 19.88 4.96
CA ASP A 506 -2.32 19.15 5.16
C ASP A 506 -2.45 17.64 4.97
N ALA A 507 -3.62 17.06 5.26
CA ALA A 507 -3.92 15.67 4.92
C ALA A 507 -3.75 15.41 3.42
N GLY A 508 -4.23 16.33 2.57
CA GLY A 508 -4.13 16.24 1.12
C GLY A 508 -2.69 16.25 0.60
N ALA A 509 -1.74 16.85 1.33
CA ALA A 509 -0.32 16.82 0.94
C ALA A 509 0.27 15.39 0.86
N LYS A 510 -0.49 14.35 1.23
CA LYS A 510 -0.15 12.93 1.09
C LYS A 510 -0.84 12.33 -0.12
N TYR A 511 -0.06 11.66 -1.01
CA TYR A 511 -0.56 11.00 -2.22
C TYR A 511 -1.80 10.13 -1.96
N HIS A 512 -1.77 9.28 -0.95
CA HIS A 512 -2.84 8.34 -0.61
C HIS A 512 -4.18 9.01 -0.27
N ILE A 513 -4.16 10.28 0.13
CA ILE A 513 -5.38 11.08 0.29
C ILE A 513 -5.86 11.61 -1.06
N ALA A 514 -4.95 12.19 -1.87
CA ALA A 514 -5.27 12.72 -3.20
C ALA A 514 -5.79 11.62 -4.16
N ALA A 515 -5.16 10.44 -4.12
CA ALA A 515 -5.49 9.29 -4.96
C ALA A 515 -6.48 8.30 -4.30
N ASN A 516 -6.99 8.62 -3.12
CA ASN A 516 -7.95 7.77 -2.37
C ASN A 516 -7.49 6.32 -2.14
N VAL A 517 -6.22 6.09 -1.84
CA VAL A 517 -5.67 4.75 -1.57
C VAL A 517 -5.79 4.42 -0.08
N PRO A 518 -6.44 3.32 0.34
CA PRO A 518 -6.48 2.88 1.74
C PRO A 518 -5.08 2.70 2.33
N TYR A 519 -4.90 3.03 3.61
CA TYR A 519 -3.58 3.14 4.23
C TYR A 519 -3.35 2.20 5.44
N THR A 520 -4.42 1.78 6.12
CA THR A 520 -4.33 0.90 7.30
C THR A 520 -3.63 -0.42 7.01
N ARG A 521 -3.67 -0.90 5.75
CA ARG A 521 -2.93 -2.08 5.28
C ARG A 521 -1.44 -2.05 5.63
N TYR A 522 -0.81 -0.87 5.53
CA TYR A 522 0.61 -0.70 5.85
C TYR A 522 0.87 -0.78 7.36
N PHE A 523 -0.05 -0.26 8.20
CA PHE A 523 0.05 -0.45 9.65
C PHE A 523 -0.06 -1.93 10.01
N ILE A 524 -1.03 -2.63 9.45
CA ILE A 524 -1.25 -4.07 9.66
C ILE A 524 -0.03 -4.86 9.19
N ALA A 525 0.51 -4.56 8.02
CA ALA A 525 1.69 -5.22 7.49
C ALA A 525 2.91 -5.05 8.42
N HIS A 526 3.12 -3.84 8.96
CA HIS A 526 4.20 -3.59 9.92
C HIS A 526 4.04 -4.37 11.23
N ILE A 527 2.84 -4.69 11.65
CA ILE A 527 2.59 -5.57 12.80
C ILE A 527 2.84 -7.03 12.42
N LEU A 528 2.20 -7.48 11.34
CA LEU A 528 2.20 -8.89 10.94
C LEU A 528 3.58 -9.40 10.56
N GLN A 529 4.44 -8.58 9.93
CA GLN A 529 5.78 -9.02 9.53
C GLN A 529 6.59 -9.58 10.73
N PHE A 530 6.53 -8.93 11.88
CA PHE A 530 7.23 -9.40 13.08
C PHE A 530 6.54 -10.62 13.71
N GLN A 531 5.21 -10.64 13.69
CA GLN A 531 4.44 -11.79 14.18
C GLN A 531 4.70 -13.04 13.35
N PHE A 532 4.72 -12.91 12.02
CA PHE A 532 5.07 -14.00 11.11
C PHE A 532 6.52 -14.43 11.28
N HIS A 533 7.45 -13.47 11.35
CA HIS A 533 8.86 -13.76 11.56
C HIS A 533 9.09 -14.56 12.84
N LYS A 534 8.50 -14.14 13.97
CA LYS A 534 8.58 -14.86 15.24
C LYS A 534 8.05 -16.29 15.12
N ALA A 535 6.87 -16.48 14.54
CA ALA A 535 6.27 -17.79 14.40
C ALA A 535 7.06 -18.73 13.47
N LEU A 536 7.68 -18.19 12.42
CA LEU A 536 8.55 -18.94 11.52
C LEU A 536 9.90 -19.26 12.16
N CYS A 537 10.45 -18.36 12.98
CA CYS A 537 11.64 -18.61 13.79
C CYS A 537 11.42 -19.71 14.84
N ASP A 538 10.25 -19.68 15.51
CA ASP A 538 9.86 -20.74 16.45
C ASP A 538 9.74 -22.10 15.73
N ALA A 539 9.17 -22.12 14.52
CA ALA A 539 9.07 -23.32 13.69
C ALA A 539 10.46 -23.82 13.24
N ALA A 540 11.39 -22.92 12.96
CA ALA A 540 12.78 -23.24 12.64
C ALA A 540 13.57 -23.77 13.88
N GLY A 541 12.95 -23.74 15.07
CA GLY A 541 13.60 -24.17 16.32
C GLY A 541 14.63 -23.18 16.86
N PHE A 542 14.65 -21.95 16.39
CA PHE A 542 15.57 -20.92 16.84
C PHE A 542 15.31 -20.56 18.31
N LYS A 543 16.39 -20.35 19.09
CA LYS A 543 16.31 -20.09 20.54
C LYS A 543 17.06 -18.82 20.98
N GLY A 544 17.64 -18.10 20.04
CA GLY A 544 18.34 -16.84 20.31
C GLY A 544 17.39 -15.63 20.31
N PRO A 545 17.95 -14.41 20.40
CA PRO A 545 17.21 -13.18 20.26
C PRO A 545 16.55 -13.08 18.88
N LEU A 546 15.30 -12.62 18.83
CA LEU A 546 14.49 -12.65 17.58
C LEU A 546 15.15 -11.91 16.40
N HIS A 547 15.86 -10.81 16.66
CA HIS A 547 16.57 -10.05 15.63
C HIS A 547 17.77 -10.76 15.00
N GLU A 548 18.25 -11.85 15.59
CA GLU A 548 19.32 -12.69 15.03
C GLU A 548 18.79 -13.87 14.23
N CYS A 549 17.47 -14.09 14.27
CA CYS A 549 16.86 -15.23 13.60
C CYS A 549 16.84 -15.06 12.09
N SER A 550 17.27 -16.10 11.38
CA SER A 550 16.98 -16.30 9.97
C SER A 550 16.29 -17.64 9.77
N ILE A 551 15.25 -17.66 8.98
CA ILE A 551 14.56 -18.90 8.60
C ILE A 551 15.22 -19.62 7.41
N TYR A 552 16.29 -19.07 6.86
CA TYR A 552 17.04 -19.67 5.75
C TYR A 552 17.41 -21.15 6.06
N ASN A 553 17.19 -22.03 5.09
CA ASN A 553 17.39 -23.49 5.20
C ASN A 553 16.39 -24.24 6.13
N SER A 554 15.39 -23.59 6.75
CA SER A 554 14.41 -24.30 7.58
C SER A 554 13.22 -24.77 6.74
N LYS A 555 13.13 -26.09 6.53
CA LYS A 555 12.00 -26.71 5.84
C LYS A 555 10.71 -26.62 6.68
N GLU A 556 10.83 -26.65 8.00
CA GLU A 556 9.71 -26.51 8.94
C GLU A 556 9.09 -25.13 8.87
N ALA A 557 9.89 -24.07 8.85
CA ALA A 557 9.43 -22.71 8.63
C ALA A 557 8.80 -22.56 7.23
N GLY A 558 9.45 -23.13 6.21
CA GLY A 558 8.94 -23.12 4.85
C GLY A 558 7.58 -23.82 4.69
N ALA A 559 7.36 -24.96 5.36
CA ALA A 559 6.09 -25.65 5.34
C ALA A 559 4.95 -24.81 5.97
N LYS A 560 5.24 -24.14 7.11
CA LYS A 560 4.29 -23.19 7.71
C LYS A 560 3.97 -22.00 6.79
N LEU A 561 5.02 -21.41 6.23
CA LEU A 561 4.87 -20.33 5.26
C LEU A 561 4.00 -20.78 4.07
N GLN A 562 4.30 -21.92 3.46
CA GLN A 562 3.53 -22.48 2.34
C GLN A 562 2.05 -22.68 2.68
N THR A 563 1.73 -23.17 3.90
CA THR A 563 0.34 -23.33 4.36
C THR A 563 -0.41 -21.99 4.36
N MET A 564 0.23 -20.94 4.85
CA MET A 564 -0.35 -19.59 4.88
C MET A 564 -0.54 -19.02 3.47
N LEU A 565 0.49 -19.11 2.63
CA LEU A 565 0.45 -18.59 1.26
C LEU A 565 -0.60 -19.31 0.41
N ALA A 566 -0.67 -20.66 0.49
CA ALA A 566 -1.60 -21.45 -0.29
C ALA A 566 -3.07 -21.24 0.08
N ALA A 567 -3.38 -20.70 1.25
CA ALA A 567 -4.74 -20.32 1.62
C ALA A 567 -5.30 -19.18 0.75
N GLY A 568 -4.45 -18.23 0.36
CA GLY A 568 -4.90 -17.02 -0.33
C GLY A 568 -6.03 -16.34 0.43
N ALA A 569 -7.00 -15.78 -0.29
CA ALA A 569 -8.22 -15.17 0.26
C ALA A 569 -9.41 -16.15 0.36
N SER A 570 -9.15 -17.48 0.39
CA SER A 570 -10.24 -18.49 0.37
C SER A 570 -10.94 -18.68 1.72
N LYS A 571 -10.36 -18.16 2.80
CA LYS A 571 -10.88 -18.22 4.17
C LYS A 571 -10.80 -16.83 4.83
N PRO A 572 -11.54 -16.58 5.92
CA PRO A 572 -11.27 -15.43 6.77
C PRO A 572 -9.81 -15.41 7.23
N TRP A 573 -9.20 -14.22 7.28
CA TRP A 573 -7.78 -14.11 7.63
C TRP A 573 -7.45 -14.66 9.03
N GLN A 574 -8.41 -14.64 9.95
CA GLN A 574 -8.29 -15.21 11.28
C GLN A 574 -8.04 -16.73 11.22
N ASP A 575 -8.75 -17.43 10.33
CA ASP A 575 -8.60 -18.87 10.14
C ASP A 575 -7.25 -19.19 9.50
N VAL A 576 -6.82 -18.36 8.51
CA VAL A 576 -5.51 -18.51 7.87
C VAL A 576 -4.38 -18.30 8.90
N LEU A 577 -4.52 -17.29 9.76
CA LEU A 577 -3.56 -16.99 10.80
C LEU A 577 -3.47 -18.14 11.83
N GLU A 578 -4.62 -18.69 12.27
CA GLU A 578 -4.67 -19.81 13.20
C GLU A 578 -4.00 -21.07 12.63
N GLU A 579 -4.31 -21.44 11.38
CA GLU A 579 -3.70 -22.58 10.70
C GLU A 579 -2.18 -22.41 10.51
N ALA A 580 -1.74 -21.20 10.18
CA ALA A 580 -0.33 -20.92 9.93
C ALA A 580 0.48 -20.79 11.21
N ILE A 581 0.02 -20.02 12.19
CA ILE A 581 0.83 -19.64 13.35
C ILE A 581 0.18 -19.90 14.72
N GLY A 582 -1.03 -20.49 14.74
CA GLY A 582 -1.68 -20.96 15.97
C GLY A 582 -2.44 -19.91 16.77
N THR A 583 -2.76 -18.75 16.17
CA THR A 583 -3.57 -17.69 16.78
C THR A 583 -4.53 -17.08 15.77
N ARG A 584 -5.69 -16.63 16.25
CA ARG A 584 -6.68 -15.91 15.46
C ARG A 584 -6.55 -14.38 15.54
N GLN A 585 -5.58 -13.88 16.30
CA GLN A 585 -5.43 -12.45 16.57
C GLN A 585 -4.10 -11.93 16.05
N MET A 586 -4.12 -10.75 15.45
CA MET A 586 -2.92 -9.96 15.22
C MET A 586 -2.33 -9.54 16.56
N ASP A 587 -1.01 -9.54 16.68
CA ASP A 587 -0.32 -9.23 17.93
C ASP A 587 0.98 -8.46 17.67
N GLY A 588 1.11 -7.30 18.33
CA GLY A 588 2.30 -6.44 18.26
C GLY A 588 3.44 -6.84 19.20
N SER A 589 3.27 -7.86 20.07
CA SER A 589 4.31 -8.25 21.04
C SER A 589 5.62 -8.70 20.40
N ALA A 590 5.56 -9.31 19.22
CA ALA A 590 6.73 -9.71 18.47
C ALA A 590 7.65 -8.53 18.08
N ILE A 591 7.09 -7.33 17.89
CA ILE A 591 7.87 -6.10 17.70
C ILE A 591 8.70 -5.79 18.95
N ILE A 592 8.08 -5.89 20.12
CA ILE A 592 8.74 -5.62 21.39
C ILE A 592 9.87 -6.61 21.64
N ASP A 593 9.64 -7.90 21.34
CA ASP A 593 10.67 -8.95 21.43
C ASP A 593 11.85 -8.68 20.48
N TYR A 594 11.56 -8.27 19.25
CA TYR A 594 12.58 -7.97 18.23
C TYR A 594 13.46 -6.78 18.63
N PHE A 595 12.83 -5.70 19.10
CA PHE A 595 13.52 -4.46 19.51
C PHE A 595 13.91 -4.43 21.00
N ALA A 596 13.92 -5.57 21.70
CA ALA A 596 14.23 -5.61 23.13
C ALA A 596 15.59 -4.99 23.48
N PRO A 597 16.71 -5.24 22.73
CA PRO A 597 17.98 -4.56 22.99
C PRO A 597 17.89 -3.03 22.86
N LEU A 598 17.25 -2.55 21.81
CA LEU A 598 17.06 -1.12 21.61
C LEU A 598 16.17 -0.50 22.70
N MET A 599 15.11 -1.17 23.10
CA MET A 599 14.22 -0.68 24.16
C MET A 599 14.96 -0.50 25.48
N GLN A 600 15.77 -1.49 25.88
CA GLN A 600 16.59 -1.41 27.09
C GLN A 600 17.59 -0.24 27.01
N TRP A 601 18.20 -0.03 25.87
CA TRP A 601 19.10 1.09 25.63
C TRP A 601 18.37 2.43 25.70
N LEU A 602 17.19 2.54 25.04
CA LEU A 602 16.35 3.76 25.06
C LEU A 602 15.88 4.09 26.47
N GLU A 603 15.46 3.11 27.26
CA GLU A 603 15.05 3.31 28.66
C GLU A 603 16.20 3.89 29.49
N LYS A 604 17.42 3.44 29.28
CA LYS A 604 18.61 3.96 29.95
C LYS A 604 18.95 5.40 29.51
N GLU A 605 18.94 5.67 28.20
CA GLU A 605 19.24 6.98 27.63
C GLU A 605 18.20 8.05 28.00
N ASN A 606 16.97 7.63 28.17
CA ASN A 606 15.86 8.52 28.52
C ASN A 606 15.72 8.74 30.04
N GLN A 607 16.59 8.16 30.89
CA GLN A 607 16.51 8.37 32.33
C GLN A 607 16.60 9.86 32.69
N GLY A 608 15.63 10.33 33.49
CA GLY A 608 15.57 11.74 33.92
C GLY A 608 15.02 12.71 32.88
N GLN A 609 14.61 12.21 31.70
CA GLN A 609 13.96 13.03 30.69
C GLN A 609 12.43 13.01 30.86
N ALA A 610 11.78 14.13 30.54
CA ALA A 610 10.33 14.19 30.42
C ALA A 610 9.92 13.61 29.06
N CYS A 611 9.60 12.32 29.00
CA CYS A 611 9.07 11.67 27.81
C CYS A 611 7.56 11.85 27.69
N GLY A 612 7.06 12.00 26.46
CA GLY A 612 5.66 12.30 26.15
C GLY A 612 5.50 13.74 25.64
N TRP A 613 4.27 14.13 25.32
CA TRP A 613 3.93 15.42 24.70
C TRP A 613 2.52 15.88 25.08
#